data_fda57de63531348963c2531bf5958177
#
_entry.id   fda57de63531348963c2531bf5958177
#
_cell.length_a   1.000
_cell.length_b   1.000
_cell.length_c   1.000
_cell.angle_alpha   90.00
_cell.angle_beta   90.00
_cell.angle_gamma   90.00
#
_symmetry.space_group_name_H-M   'P 1'
#
loop_
_entity.id
_entity.type
_entity.pdbx_description
1 polymer ?
#
loop_
_entity_poly.entity_id
_entity_poly.type
_entity_poly.pdbx_seq_one_letter_code
_entity_poly.pdbx_strand_id
1 'polypeptide(L)'
;MNSQLLNIPIDRIHIEAMLEMPAEPIGIVLLAHGSGSSRHSPRNIRVAHLLRQRNIATLLPDLLTLTETLDYHTRFDIHLLTHRLLAVTRWVKLHTPPTRNLPIAYFGAHTGAA
;
A
#
# COMPACT_ATOMS: atom_id res chain seq x y z
N MET A 1 6.91 12.82 12.46
CA MET A 1 6.42 11.90 11.42
C MET A 1 5.18 12.47 10.75
N ASN A 2 5.05 12.32 9.47
CA ASN A 2 3.92 12.82 8.70
C ASN A 2 3.04 11.64 8.26
N SER A 3 1.75 11.67 8.64
CA SER A 3 0.76 10.66 8.26
C SER A 3 -0.27 11.29 7.35
N GLN A 4 -0.55 10.66 6.22
CA GLN A 4 -1.50 11.17 5.24
C GLN A 4 -2.34 10.03 4.66
N LEU A 5 -3.66 10.17 4.73
CA LEU A 5 -4.57 9.25 4.05
C LEU A 5 -4.74 9.73 2.61
N LEU A 6 -4.29 8.91 1.68
CA LEU A 6 -4.40 9.19 0.25
C LEU A 6 -5.66 8.55 -0.31
N ASN A 7 -6.28 9.24 -1.25
CA ASN A 7 -7.39 8.71 -2.03
C ASN A 7 -6.93 8.61 -3.48
N ILE A 8 -6.62 7.40 -3.92
CA ILE A 8 -5.92 7.16 -5.17
C ILE A 8 -6.91 6.73 -6.25
N PRO A 9 -7.07 7.52 -7.32
CA PRO A 9 -7.91 7.13 -8.43
C PRO A 9 -7.21 6.08 -9.29
N ILE A 10 -7.89 4.97 -9.55
CA ILE A 10 -7.39 3.90 -10.41
C ILE A 10 -8.56 3.46 -11.29
N ASP A 11 -8.42 3.66 -12.62
CA ASP A 11 -9.48 3.37 -13.57
C ASP A 11 -10.75 4.12 -13.18
N ARG A 12 -11.84 3.41 -12.83
CA ARG A 12 -13.12 4.04 -12.45
C ARG A 12 -13.38 4.00 -10.94
N ILE A 13 -12.40 3.58 -10.18
CA ILE A 13 -12.55 3.46 -8.73
C ILE A 13 -11.53 4.34 -8.00
N HIS A 14 -11.72 4.46 -6.69
CA HIS A 14 -10.77 5.08 -5.81
C HIS A 14 -10.43 4.10 -4.70
N ILE A 15 -9.16 4.02 -4.34
CA ILE A 15 -8.74 3.24 -3.19
C ILE A 15 -8.03 4.14 -2.19
N GLU A 16 -8.13 3.78 -0.93
CA GLU A 16 -7.47 4.51 0.14
C GLU A 16 -6.12 3.88 0.46
N ALA A 17 -5.15 4.71 0.81
CA ALA A 17 -3.83 4.26 1.23
C ALA A 17 -3.30 5.18 2.32
N MET A 18 -2.73 4.58 3.37
CA MET A 18 -2.10 5.35 4.42
C MET A 18 -0.62 5.50 4.14
N LEU A 19 -0.18 6.73 3.92
CA LEU A 19 1.23 7.06 3.76
C LEU A 19 1.76 7.62 5.07
N GLU A 20 2.83 7.03 5.58
CA GLU A 20 3.49 7.52 6.78
C GLU A 20 4.98 7.71 6.52
N MET A 21 5.47 8.91 6.77
CA MET A 21 6.82 9.33 6.43
C MET A 21 7.59 9.73 7.69
N PRO A 22 8.73 9.09 7.99
CA PRO A 22 9.65 9.61 8.99
C PRO A 22 10.31 10.89 8.49
N ALA A 23 11.05 11.58 9.34
CA ALA A 23 11.61 12.90 9.04
C ALA A 23 12.55 12.89 7.84
N GLU A 24 13.41 11.89 7.74
CA GLU A 24 14.39 11.78 6.65
C GLU A 24 14.34 10.37 6.08
N PRO A 25 13.33 10.05 5.26
CA PRO A 25 13.18 8.69 4.77
C PRO A 25 14.29 8.32 3.79
N ILE A 26 14.78 7.09 3.91
CA ILE A 26 15.81 6.53 3.02
C ILE A 26 15.23 5.60 1.96
N GLY A 27 13.96 5.29 2.06
CA GLY A 27 13.25 4.44 1.12
C GLY A 27 11.78 4.38 1.49
N ILE A 28 11.00 3.70 0.66
CA ILE A 28 9.57 3.47 0.90
C ILE A 28 9.22 2.01 0.66
N VAL A 29 8.44 1.43 1.56
CA VAL A 29 7.92 0.08 1.42
C VAL A 29 6.41 0.14 1.27
N LEU A 30 5.89 -0.51 0.23
CA LEU A 30 4.47 -0.72 0.03
C LEU A 30 4.11 -2.08 0.62
N LEU A 31 3.14 -2.09 1.54
CA LEU A 31 2.74 -3.31 2.24
C LEU A 31 1.40 -3.80 1.69
N ALA A 32 1.46 -4.86 0.89
CA ALA A 32 0.27 -5.47 0.31
C ALA A 32 -0.40 -6.40 1.32
N HIS A 33 -1.71 -6.24 1.50
CA HIS A 33 -2.48 -7.08 2.42
C HIS A 33 -2.84 -8.42 1.77
N GLY A 34 -3.10 -9.43 2.61
CA GLY A 34 -3.59 -10.71 2.15
C GLY A 34 -5.10 -10.71 1.91
N SER A 35 -5.59 -11.85 1.41
CA SER A 35 -7.03 -12.04 1.20
C SER A 35 -7.79 -11.87 2.51
N GLY A 36 -8.91 -11.15 2.45
CA GLY A 36 -9.74 -10.88 3.62
C GLY A 36 -9.17 -9.84 4.58
N SER A 37 -8.01 -9.25 4.25
CA SER A 37 -7.38 -8.19 5.02
C SER A 37 -7.53 -6.85 4.31
N SER A 38 -7.00 -5.81 4.94
CA SER A 38 -6.94 -4.45 4.39
C SER A 38 -5.71 -3.74 4.94
N ARG A 39 -5.63 -2.42 4.73
CA ARG A 39 -4.57 -1.61 5.33
C ARG A 39 -4.58 -1.68 6.87
N HIS A 40 -5.65 -2.17 7.47
CA HIS A 40 -5.77 -2.34 8.91
C HIS A 40 -5.23 -3.68 9.42
N SER A 41 -4.58 -4.47 8.56
CA SER A 41 -3.96 -5.73 8.96
C SER A 41 -2.98 -5.50 10.14
N PRO A 42 -3.20 -6.13 11.30
CA PRO A 42 -2.31 -5.93 12.45
C PRO A 42 -0.85 -6.27 12.15
N ARG A 43 -0.62 -7.31 11.35
CA ARG A 43 0.75 -7.69 10.94
C ARG A 43 1.41 -6.59 10.15
N ASN A 44 0.73 -6.06 9.14
CA ASN A 44 1.29 -5.03 8.28
C ASN A 44 1.50 -3.73 9.06
N ILE A 45 0.59 -3.38 9.95
CA ILE A 45 0.75 -2.20 10.80
C ILE A 45 1.99 -2.34 11.67
N ARG A 46 2.22 -3.52 12.24
CA ARG A 46 3.40 -3.78 13.08
C ARG A 46 4.68 -3.71 12.27
N VAL A 47 4.72 -4.33 11.10
CA VAL A 47 5.87 -4.28 10.20
C VAL A 47 6.15 -2.84 9.78
N ALA A 48 5.11 -2.09 9.43
CA ALA A 48 5.25 -0.69 9.06
C ALA A 48 5.86 0.15 10.19
N HIS A 49 5.40 -0.07 11.42
CA HIS A 49 5.95 0.63 12.58
C HIS A 49 7.45 0.37 12.74
N LEU A 50 7.87 -0.89 12.62
CA LEU A 50 9.28 -1.25 12.73
C LEU A 50 10.12 -0.63 11.60
N LEU A 51 9.58 -0.58 10.39
CA LEU A 51 10.27 0.04 9.25
C LEU A 51 10.47 1.53 9.47
N ARG A 52 9.45 2.23 9.99
CA ARG A 52 9.56 3.67 10.24
C ARG A 52 10.59 3.98 11.33
N GLN A 53 10.83 3.08 12.27
CA GLN A 53 11.90 3.25 13.25
C GLN A 53 13.28 3.21 12.62
N ARG A 54 13.39 2.71 11.40
CA ARG A 54 14.63 2.66 10.61
C ARG A 54 14.65 3.70 9.49
N ASN A 55 13.82 4.74 9.60
CA ASN A 55 13.71 5.83 8.63
C ASN A 55 13.22 5.38 7.26
N ILE A 56 12.34 4.39 7.23
CA ILE A 56 11.72 3.91 6.00
C ILE A 56 10.27 4.36 5.99
N ALA A 57 9.86 5.05 4.92
CA ALA A 57 8.48 5.41 4.72
C ALA A 57 7.66 4.17 4.41
N THR A 58 6.38 4.18 4.77
CA THR A 58 5.48 3.05 4.55
C THR A 58 4.20 3.51 3.89
N LEU A 59 3.71 2.68 2.97
CA LEU A 59 2.40 2.87 2.34
C LEU A 59 1.58 1.60 2.51
N LEU A 60 0.41 1.75 3.10
CA LEU A 60 -0.53 0.64 3.30
C LEU A 60 -1.79 0.92 2.48
N PRO A 61 -1.88 0.38 1.25
CA PRO A 61 -3.06 0.57 0.42
C PRO A 61 -4.14 -0.48 0.71
N ASP A 62 -5.40 -0.08 0.58
CA ASP A 62 -6.51 -1.02 0.41
C ASP A 62 -6.61 -1.32 -1.08
N LEU A 63 -6.12 -2.49 -1.50
CA LEU A 63 -6.05 -2.82 -2.92
C LEU A 63 -7.41 -3.11 -3.55
N LEU A 64 -8.42 -3.36 -2.72
CA LEU A 64 -9.79 -3.60 -3.17
C LEU A 64 -10.73 -2.59 -2.53
N THR A 65 -11.79 -2.23 -3.26
CA THR A 65 -12.87 -1.43 -2.66
C THR A 65 -13.69 -2.29 -1.72
N LEU A 66 -14.49 -1.67 -0.85
CA LEU A 66 -15.37 -2.41 0.06
C LEU A 66 -16.32 -3.34 -0.70
N THR A 67 -16.87 -2.86 -1.82
CA THR A 67 -17.75 -3.67 -2.65
C THR A 67 -17.03 -4.89 -3.21
N GLU A 68 -15.81 -4.71 -3.68
CA GLU A 68 -14.99 -5.81 -4.23
C GLU A 68 -14.63 -6.86 -3.18
N THR A 69 -14.45 -6.46 -1.92
CA THR A 69 -14.14 -7.41 -0.86
C THR A 69 -15.27 -8.37 -0.55
N LEU A 70 -16.49 -8.05 -0.98
CA LEU A 70 -17.65 -8.93 -0.82
C LEU A 70 -17.64 -10.09 -1.80
N ASP A 71 -16.87 -10.01 -2.88
CA ASP A 71 -16.74 -11.07 -3.87
C ASP A 71 -15.55 -11.96 -3.52
N TYR A 72 -15.83 -13.21 -3.18
CA TYR A 72 -14.79 -14.17 -2.79
C TYR A 72 -13.73 -14.34 -3.89
N HIS A 73 -14.15 -14.42 -5.16
CA HIS A 73 -13.20 -14.60 -6.26
C HIS A 73 -12.31 -13.38 -6.46
N THR A 74 -12.87 -12.18 -6.32
CA THR A 74 -12.08 -10.95 -6.46
C THR A 74 -10.97 -10.86 -5.43
N ARG A 75 -11.18 -11.35 -4.21
CA ARG A 75 -10.17 -11.34 -3.16
C ARG A 75 -8.94 -12.18 -3.49
N PHE A 76 -9.05 -13.11 -4.42
CA PHE A 76 -7.95 -13.99 -4.85
C PHE A 76 -7.51 -13.72 -6.28
N ASP A 77 -7.97 -12.64 -6.88
CA ASP A 77 -7.61 -12.27 -8.25
C ASP A 77 -6.23 -11.61 -8.26
N ILE A 78 -5.20 -12.43 -8.47
CA ILE A 78 -3.81 -11.98 -8.42
C ILE A 78 -3.52 -10.96 -9.54
N HIS A 79 -4.12 -11.12 -10.71
CA HIS A 79 -3.93 -10.15 -11.81
C HIS A 79 -4.49 -8.79 -11.44
N LEU A 80 -5.67 -8.75 -10.86
CA LEU A 80 -6.27 -7.48 -10.40
C LEU A 80 -5.44 -6.84 -9.29
N LEU A 81 -5.04 -7.62 -8.30
CA LEU A 81 -4.24 -7.12 -7.18
C LEU A 81 -2.90 -6.59 -7.64
N THR A 82 -2.25 -7.28 -8.58
CA THR A 82 -0.98 -6.84 -9.16
C THR A 82 -1.16 -5.53 -9.93
N HIS A 83 -2.20 -5.45 -10.75
CA HIS A 83 -2.52 -4.24 -11.50
C HIS A 83 -2.72 -3.04 -10.55
N ARG A 84 -3.48 -3.26 -9.48
CA ARG A 84 -3.75 -2.22 -8.48
C ARG A 84 -2.48 -1.78 -7.76
N LEU A 85 -1.64 -2.73 -7.37
CA LEU A 85 -0.39 -2.41 -6.68
C LEU A 85 0.55 -1.58 -7.57
N LEU A 86 0.66 -1.94 -8.84
CA LEU A 86 1.48 -1.18 -9.79
C LEU A 86 0.90 0.22 -10.03
N ALA A 87 -0.42 0.33 -10.14
CA ALA A 87 -1.07 1.63 -10.32
C ALA A 87 -0.85 2.54 -9.10
N VAL A 88 -0.95 1.98 -7.90
CA VAL A 88 -0.65 2.71 -6.66
C VAL A 88 0.80 3.20 -6.67
N THR A 89 1.73 2.34 -7.04
CA THR A 89 3.15 2.69 -7.10
C THR A 89 3.39 3.88 -8.02
N ARG A 90 2.83 3.85 -9.22
CA ARG A 90 2.97 4.94 -10.19
C ARG A 90 2.35 6.24 -9.66
N TRP A 91 1.16 6.15 -9.10
CA TRP A 91 0.46 7.32 -8.59
C TRP A 91 1.26 8.00 -7.47
N VAL A 92 1.77 7.21 -6.54
CA VAL A 92 2.56 7.72 -5.41
C VAL A 92 3.82 8.41 -5.91
N LYS A 93 4.52 7.82 -6.86
CA LYS A 93 5.72 8.44 -7.44
C LYS A 93 5.43 9.78 -8.10
N LEU A 94 4.27 9.90 -8.76
CA LEU A 94 3.91 11.12 -9.47
C LEU A 94 3.34 12.21 -8.57
N HIS A 95 2.60 11.83 -7.51
CA HIS A 95 1.79 12.78 -6.74
C HIS A 95 2.30 13.03 -5.33
N THR A 96 3.32 12.31 -4.88
CA THR A 96 3.93 12.57 -3.57
C THR A 96 5.41 12.87 -3.74
N PRO A 97 5.76 14.14 -3.97
CA PRO A 97 7.14 14.54 -4.29
C PRO A 97 8.21 13.99 -3.32
N PRO A 98 7.98 13.93 -2.00
CA PRO A 98 9.00 13.41 -1.10
C PRO A 98 9.39 11.95 -1.36
N THR A 99 8.52 11.14 -2.01
CA THR A 99 8.80 9.74 -2.29
C THR A 99 9.35 9.50 -3.70
N ARG A 100 9.36 10.54 -4.55
CA ARG A 100 9.66 10.40 -5.98
C ARG A 100 11.02 9.74 -6.26
N ASN A 101 12.03 10.08 -5.49
CA ASN A 101 13.39 9.61 -5.70
C ASN A 101 13.82 8.54 -4.69
N LEU A 102 12.90 8.06 -3.86
CA LEU A 102 13.23 7.03 -2.87
C LEU A 102 13.22 5.65 -3.51
N PRO A 103 14.16 4.76 -3.12
CA PRO A 103 14.07 3.36 -3.49
C PRO A 103 12.77 2.76 -2.98
N ILE A 104 12.16 1.88 -3.79
CA ILE A 104 10.89 1.25 -3.48
C ILE A 104 11.10 -0.24 -3.25
N ALA A 105 10.48 -0.76 -2.20
CA ALA A 105 10.40 -2.19 -1.95
C ALA A 105 8.96 -2.57 -1.62
N TYR A 106 8.66 -3.85 -1.68
CA TYR A 106 7.33 -4.38 -1.40
C TYR A 106 7.40 -5.42 -0.31
N PHE A 107 6.38 -5.43 0.53
CA PHE A 107 6.19 -6.47 1.55
C PHE A 107 4.78 -7.02 1.41
N GLY A 108 4.63 -8.35 1.46
CA GLY A 108 3.32 -8.98 1.40
C GLY A 108 3.32 -10.31 2.11
N ALA A 109 2.12 -10.77 2.46
CA ALA A 109 1.89 -12.06 3.07
C ALA A 109 0.67 -12.71 2.42
N HIS A 110 0.65 -14.05 2.36
CA HIS A 110 -0.44 -14.79 1.73
C HIS A 110 -0.64 -14.32 0.28
N THR A 111 -1.84 -13.91 -0.10
CA THR A 111 -2.11 -13.40 -1.45
C THR A 111 -1.34 -12.12 -1.76
N GLY A 112 -1.02 -11.31 -0.75
CA GLY A 112 -0.20 -10.11 -0.93
C GLY A 112 1.23 -10.41 -1.33
N ALA A 113 1.72 -11.63 -1.09
CA ALA A 113 3.07 -12.07 -1.44
C ALA A 113 3.16 -12.66 -2.86
N ALA A 114 2.03 -12.82 -3.52
CA ALA A 114 1.99 -13.45 -4.85
C ALA A 114 2.65 -12.62 -5.94
#